data_a582ec0e6032d6e90554fb268eb8a4ea
#
_entry.id   a582ec0e6032d6e90554fb268eb8a4ea
#
_cell.length_a   1.000
_cell.length_b   1.000
_cell.length_c   1.000
_cell.angle_alpha   90.00
_cell.angle_beta   90.00
_cell.angle_gamma   90.00
#
_symmetry.space_group_name_H-M   'P 1'
#
loop_
_entity.id
_entity.type
_entity.pdbx_description
1 polymer ?
#
loop_
_entity_poly.entity_id
_entity_poly.type
_entity_poly.pdbx_seq_one_letter_code
_entity_poly.pdbx_strand_id
1 'polypeptide(L)'
;MPIAAVIDDSIFCCHGGLSPDLIFISQIKNILRPTDVPDYGMLCDILWSDPDENAQDFFGENERGISYTFSKKLLEQFLKDNNLDMLIRAHQVVEEGYEFFCGKKCVTVFSAPNYCGMFDNSGAMIVVDENLKCRFNVIKCQDPPTLGYINPYL
;
A
#
# COMPACT_ATOMS: atom_id res chain seq x y z
N MET A 1 -10.03 -11.90 5.42
CA MET A 1 -8.62 -11.46 5.47
C MET A 1 -8.41 -10.48 6.62
N PRO A 2 -7.21 -10.34 7.20
CA PRO A 2 -6.88 -9.24 8.12
C PRO A 2 -7.01 -7.88 7.43
N ILE A 3 -7.36 -6.84 8.20
CA ILE A 3 -7.40 -5.44 7.72
C ILE A 3 -5.99 -4.87 7.69
N ALA A 4 -5.19 -5.21 8.69
CA ALA A 4 -3.80 -4.80 8.83
C ALA A 4 -3.01 -5.87 9.59
N ALA A 5 -1.69 -5.74 9.59
CA ALA A 5 -0.78 -6.60 10.35
C ALA A 5 0.37 -5.77 10.93
N VAL A 6 1.00 -6.27 11.98
CA VAL A 6 2.25 -5.73 12.52
C VAL A 6 3.26 -6.87 12.54
N ILE A 7 4.45 -6.61 12.02
CA ILE A 7 5.57 -7.55 12.02
C ILE A 7 6.54 -7.10 13.12
N ASP A 8 6.76 -7.98 14.09
CA ASP A 8 7.70 -7.83 15.21
C ASP A 8 7.62 -6.45 15.90
N ASP A 9 6.41 -5.99 16.17
CA ASP A 9 6.09 -4.69 16.80
C ASP A 9 6.75 -3.45 16.13
N SER A 10 7.32 -3.60 14.94
CA SER A 10 8.11 -2.59 14.24
C SER A 10 7.53 -2.17 12.90
N ILE A 11 6.95 -3.10 12.13
CA ILE A 11 6.50 -2.80 10.76
C ILE A 11 4.98 -2.90 10.70
N PHE A 12 4.32 -1.79 10.42
CA PHE A 12 2.87 -1.75 10.19
C PHE A 12 2.56 -2.03 8.72
N CYS A 13 1.64 -2.94 8.46
CA CYS A 13 1.23 -3.33 7.11
C CYS A 13 -0.28 -3.10 6.94
N CYS A 14 -0.68 -2.40 5.87
CA CYS A 14 -2.07 -2.23 5.46
C CYS A 14 -2.18 -2.14 3.94
N HIS A 15 -3.41 -2.03 3.39
CA HIS A 15 -3.59 -1.97 1.95
C HIS A 15 -3.39 -0.55 1.41
N GLY A 16 -4.13 0.45 1.90
CA GLY A 16 -4.04 1.87 1.54
C GLY A 16 -3.01 2.60 2.39
N GLY A 17 -3.41 3.11 3.56
CA GLY A 17 -2.48 3.86 4.40
C GLY A 17 -3.11 4.37 5.70
N LEU A 18 -2.94 5.66 5.97
CA LEU A 18 -3.32 6.30 7.22
C LEU A 18 -4.69 6.98 7.13
N SER A 19 -5.31 7.17 8.28
CA SER A 19 -6.62 7.79 8.45
C SER A 19 -6.56 8.92 9.49
N PRO A 20 -7.34 10.02 9.31
CA PRO A 20 -7.55 11.00 10.38
C PRO A 20 -8.09 10.40 11.67
N ASP A 21 -8.84 9.29 11.56
CA ASP A 21 -9.44 8.59 12.69
C ASP A 21 -8.50 7.54 13.32
N LEU A 22 -7.36 7.22 12.69
CA LEU A 22 -6.39 6.24 13.16
C LEU A 22 -5.22 6.93 13.88
N ILE A 23 -5.29 7.04 15.19
CA ILE A 23 -4.21 7.57 16.03
C ILE A 23 -3.30 6.44 16.52
N PHE A 24 -3.91 5.36 17.00
CA PHE A 24 -3.19 4.18 17.48
C PHE A 24 -3.63 2.92 16.75
N ILE A 25 -2.67 2.08 16.35
CA ILE A 25 -2.95 0.82 15.64
C ILE A 25 -3.89 -0.12 16.41
N SER A 26 -3.92 0.00 17.74
CA SER A 26 -4.84 -0.77 18.59
C SER A 26 -6.32 -0.53 18.27
N GLN A 27 -6.66 0.64 17.70
CA GLN A 27 -8.04 0.97 17.31
C GLN A 27 -8.58 0.02 16.24
N ILE A 28 -7.71 -0.51 15.37
CA ILE A 28 -8.08 -1.45 14.31
C ILE A 28 -8.70 -2.73 14.87
N LYS A 29 -8.29 -3.15 16.09
CA LYS A 29 -8.84 -4.34 16.77
C LYS A 29 -10.32 -4.18 17.13
N ASN A 30 -10.81 -2.94 17.20
CA ASN A 30 -12.21 -2.64 17.57
C ASN A 30 -13.15 -2.65 16.35
N ILE A 31 -12.63 -2.81 15.13
CA ILE A 31 -13.47 -2.91 13.94
C ILE A 31 -14.25 -4.20 14.00
N LEU A 32 -15.58 -4.08 14.07
CA LEU A 32 -16.47 -5.23 14.09
C LEU A 32 -16.46 -5.95 12.74
N ARG A 33 -16.44 -7.29 12.78
CA ARG A 33 -16.41 -8.13 11.58
C ARG A 33 -17.42 -9.29 11.73
N PRO A 34 -18.08 -9.73 10.65
CA PRO A 34 -17.92 -9.29 9.26
C PRO A 34 -18.46 -7.87 9.02
N THR A 35 -17.88 -7.15 8.07
CA THR A 35 -18.31 -5.82 7.64
C THR A 35 -18.03 -5.62 6.16
N ASP A 36 -18.85 -4.84 5.49
CA ASP A 36 -18.53 -4.29 4.18
C ASP A 36 -17.55 -3.11 4.33
N VAL A 37 -16.93 -2.71 3.23
CA VAL A 37 -16.07 -1.52 3.21
C VAL A 37 -16.99 -0.29 3.20
N PRO A 38 -16.91 0.59 4.22
CA PRO A 38 -17.71 1.80 4.26
C PRO A 38 -17.15 2.86 3.28
N ASP A 39 -17.99 3.85 2.94
CA ASP A 39 -17.59 4.95 2.04
C ASP A 39 -16.69 6.00 2.73
N TYR A 40 -16.56 5.97 4.05
CA TYR A 40 -15.74 6.92 4.85
C TYR A 40 -15.33 6.30 6.19
N GLY A 41 -14.39 6.98 6.88
CA GLY A 41 -13.89 6.61 8.20
C GLY A 41 -12.70 5.67 8.17
N MET A 42 -12.20 5.31 9.34
CA MET A 42 -10.92 4.60 9.54
C MET A 42 -10.75 3.37 8.65
N LEU A 43 -11.76 2.51 8.52
CA LEU A 43 -11.66 1.31 7.70
C LEU A 43 -11.56 1.65 6.22
N CYS A 44 -12.34 2.63 5.72
CA CYS A 44 -12.23 3.13 4.37
C CYS A 44 -10.80 3.64 4.10
N ASP A 45 -10.27 4.46 4.99
CA ASP A 45 -8.99 5.12 4.79
C ASP A 45 -7.81 4.13 4.82
N ILE A 46 -7.82 3.16 5.73
CA ILE A 46 -6.81 2.09 5.76
C ILE A 46 -6.75 1.31 4.43
N LEU A 47 -7.84 1.29 3.68
CA LEU A 47 -7.93 0.58 2.40
C LEU A 47 -7.69 1.50 1.19
N TRP A 48 -7.93 2.82 1.30
CA TRP A 48 -7.99 3.73 0.15
C TRP A 48 -7.04 4.93 0.19
N SER A 49 -6.46 5.28 1.35
CA SER A 49 -5.57 6.46 1.43
C SER A 49 -4.23 6.24 0.74
N ASP A 50 -3.65 7.31 0.23
CA ASP A 50 -2.39 7.30 -0.53
C ASP A 50 -1.37 8.29 0.07
N PRO A 51 -0.05 8.01 0.00
CA PRO A 51 1.00 8.97 0.33
C PRO A 51 1.07 10.08 -0.73
N ASP A 52 1.36 11.31 -0.30
CA ASP A 52 1.54 12.46 -1.18
C ASP A 52 2.84 13.20 -0.84
N GLU A 53 3.78 13.22 -1.81
CA GLU A 53 5.08 13.89 -1.69
C GLU A 53 4.96 15.41 -1.53
N ASN A 54 3.88 16.01 -2.06
CA ASN A 54 3.66 17.44 -2.14
C ASN A 54 2.69 17.97 -1.07
N ALA A 55 2.12 17.09 -0.25
CA ALA A 55 1.16 17.49 0.77
C ALA A 55 1.77 18.50 1.76
N GLN A 56 1.12 19.66 1.91
CA GLN A 56 1.51 20.71 2.85
C GLN A 56 0.95 20.45 4.25
N ASP A 57 -0.26 19.95 4.30
CA ASP A 57 -0.97 19.56 5.52
C ASP A 57 -0.79 18.08 5.83
N PHE A 58 -1.28 17.63 6.98
CA PHE A 58 -1.22 16.23 7.36
C PHE A 58 -1.98 15.33 6.40
N PHE A 59 -3.20 15.76 6.02
CA PHE A 59 -4.08 15.09 5.08
C PHE A 59 -4.49 16.04 3.96
N GLY A 60 -4.68 15.50 2.76
CA GLY A 60 -5.18 16.20 1.58
C GLY A 60 -6.33 15.45 0.93
N GLU A 61 -6.96 16.09 -0.06
CA GLU A 61 -7.96 15.44 -0.91
C GLU A 61 -7.29 14.36 -1.77
N ASN A 62 -7.98 13.22 -1.93
CA ASN A 62 -7.52 12.15 -2.79
C ASN A 62 -8.21 12.25 -4.15
N GLU A 63 -7.44 12.26 -5.24
CA GLU A 63 -7.95 12.31 -6.62
C GLU A 63 -8.86 11.13 -6.98
N ARG A 64 -8.84 10.06 -6.18
CA ARG A 64 -9.77 8.93 -6.32
C ARG A 64 -11.22 9.29 -5.99
N GLY A 65 -11.47 10.46 -5.38
CA GLY A 65 -12.80 10.87 -4.90
C GLY A 65 -13.27 10.12 -3.65
N ILE A 66 -12.39 9.37 -3.01
CA ILE A 66 -12.62 8.63 -1.76
C ILE A 66 -11.38 8.71 -0.88
N SER A 67 -11.55 8.78 0.44
CA SER A 67 -10.46 8.83 1.42
C SER A 67 -9.55 10.06 1.27
N TYR A 68 -8.33 9.98 1.75
CA TYR A 68 -7.39 11.09 1.86
C TYR A 68 -6.02 10.74 1.27
N THR A 69 -5.23 11.76 0.96
CA THR A 69 -3.78 11.63 0.89
C THR A 69 -3.15 11.96 2.23
N PHE A 70 -1.96 11.42 2.52
CA PHE A 70 -1.21 11.70 3.76
C PHE A 70 0.22 12.13 3.49
N SER A 71 0.69 13.10 4.28
CA SER A 71 2.01 13.69 4.15
C SER A 71 3.12 12.88 4.82
N LYS A 72 4.38 13.19 4.46
CA LYS A 72 5.58 12.71 5.17
C LYS A 72 5.56 13.04 6.66
N LYS A 73 5.14 14.26 7.00
CA LYS A 73 5.09 14.75 8.37
C LYS A 73 4.10 13.94 9.23
N LEU A 74 2.94 13.61 8.66
CA LEU A 74 1.97 12.76 9.33
C LEU A 74 2.51 11.35 9.56
N LEU A 75 3.10 10.75 8.51
CA LEU A 75 3.67 9.41 8.60
C LEU A 75 4.73 9.32 9.70
N GLU A 76 5.65 10.30 9.76
CA GLU A 76 6.69 10.35 10.79
C GLU A 76 6.11 10.45 12.20
N GLN A 77 5.08 11.27 12.37
CA GLN A 77 4.40 11.42 13.66
C GLN A 77 3.69 10.11 14.04
N PHE A 78 2.94 9.52 13.11
CA PHE A 78 2.21 8.26 13.34
C PHE A 78 3.15 7.11 13.73
N LEU A 79 4.26 6.92 13.01
CA LEU A 79 5.25 5.89 13.31
C LEU A 79 5.85 6.11 14.71
N LYS A 80 6.21 7.35 15.04
CA LYS A 80 6.76 7.71 16.35
C LYS A 80 5.76 7.43 17.48
N ASP A 81 4.50 7.84 17.33
CA ASP A 81 3.48 7.73 18.37
C ASP A 81 3.06 6.27 18.63
N ASN A 82 3.24 5.40 17.61
CA ASN A 82 2.96 3.97 17.70
C ASN A 82 4.21 3.12 17.93
N ASN A 83 5.40 3.72 18.10
CA ASN A 83 6.67 3.03 18.25
C ASN A 83 6.95 2.04 17.12
N LEU A 84 6.76 2.51 15.88
CA LEU A 84 6.95 1.75 14.65
C LEU A 84 8.10 2.34 13.82
N ASP A 85 8.76 1.51 13.05
CA ASP A 85 9.87 1.92 12.19
C ASP A 85 9.43 2.21 10.75
N MET A 86 8.43 1.47 10.24
CA MET A 86 8.04 1.49 8.84
C MET A 86 6.55 1.19 8.63
N LEU A 87 6.00 1.79 7.57
CA LEU A 87 4.74 1.41 6.94
C LEU A 87 5.01 0.65 5.64
N ILE A 88 4.43 -0.54 5.48
CA ILE A 88 4.37 -1.26 4.20
C ILE A 88 2.92 -1.22 3.72
N ARG A 89 2.72 -0.74 2.49
CA ARG A 89 1.38 -0.63 1.89
C ARG A 89 1.39 -1.08 0.43
N ALA A 90 0.24 -1.13 -0.21
CA ALA A 90 0.07 -1.55 -1.59
C ALA A 90 -0.72 -0.48 -2.41
N HIS A 91 -1.85 -0.81 -2.99
CA HIS A 91 -2.89 0.05 -3.56
C HIS A 91 -2.52 0.92 -4.78
N GLN A 92 -1.30 1.42 -4.91
CA GLN A 92 -0.84 2.19 -6.07
C GLN A 92 0.03 1.35 -6.98
N VAL A 93 -0.19 1.47 -8.29
CA VAL A 93 0.71 0.90 -9.30
C VAL A 93 2.02 1.69 -9.26
N VAL A 94 3.14 0.98 -9.15
CA VAL A 94 4.48 1.55 -9.16
C VAL A 94 5.34 0.83 -10.18
N GLU A 95 6.15 1.56 -10.95
CA GLU A 95 6.85 1.08 -12.14
C GLU A 95 7.74 -0.14 -11.85
N GLU A 96 8.57 -0.06 -10.81
CA GLU A 96 9.51 -1.11 -10.43
C GLU A 96 8.90 -2.21 -9.54
N GLY A 97 7.57 -2.17 -9.30
CA GLY A 97 6.87 -3.07 -8.37
C GLY A 97 7.00 -2.66 -6.91
N TYR A 98 7.87 -1.74 -6.56
CA TYR A 98 7.96 -1.10 -5.24
C TYR A 98 8.48 0.32 -5.35
N GLU A 99 8.07 1.18 -4.42
CA GLU A 99 8.49 2.57 -4.34
C GLU A 99 8.59 3.02 -2.89
N PHE A 100 9.65 3.76 -2.57
CA PHE A 100 9.85 4.31 -1.24
C PHE A 100 9.29 5.73 -1.13
N PHE A 101 8.71 6.00 0.03
CA PHE A 101 8.23 7.30 0.44
C PHE A 101 8.85 7.69 1.79
N CYS A 102 9.04 8.99 2.01
CA CYS A 102 9.53 9.54 3.28
C CYS A 102 10.83 8.89 3.78
N GLY A 103 11.90 8.92 2.96
CA GLY A 103 13.21 8.42 3.38
C GLY A 103 13.22 6.93 3.80
N LYS A 104 12.42 6.10 3.14
CA LYS A 104 12.22 4.67 3.40
C LYS A 104 11.37 4.34 4.63
N LYS A 105 10.70 5.30 5.23
CA LYS A 105 9.75 5.06 6.32
C LYS A 105 8.42 4.48 5.84
N CYS A 106 8.12 4.61 4.53
CA CYS A 106 7.04 3.91 3.88
C CYS A 106 7.54 3.25 2.61
N VAL A 107 6.99 2.11 2.28
CA VAL A 107 7.17 1.47 0.97
C VAL A 107 5.82 1.02 0.43
N THR A 108 5.53 1.42 -0.81
CA THR A 108 4.48 0.82 -1.62
C THR A 108 5.03 -0.42 -2.28
N VAL A 109 4.35 -1.56 -2.15
CA VAL A 109 4.66 -2.80 -2.87
C VAL A 109 3.46 -3.22 -3.71
N PHE A 110 3.69 -3.46 -4.99
CA PHE A 110 2.64 -3.83 -5.93
C PHE A 110 3.00 -5.15 -6.61
N SER A 111 2.17 -6.19 -6.43
CA SER A 111 2.56 -7.56 -6.76
C SER A 111 2.12 -8.03 -8.15
N ALA A 112 1.33 -7.24 -8.89
CA ALA A 112 0.79 -7.61 -10.20
C ALA A 112 1.55 -6.93 -11.34
N PRO A 113 2.46 -7.62 -12.05
CA PRO A 113 3.13 -7.06 -13.21
C PRO A 113 2.13 -6.85 -14.37
N ASN A 114 2.39 -5.87 -15.23
CA ASN A 114 1.54 -5.50 -16.37
C ASN A 114 0.07 -5.36 -15.95
N TYR A 115 -0.17 -4.50 -14.94
CA TYR A 115 -1.49 -4.36 -14.35
C TYR A 115 -2.55 -3.95 -15.37
N CYS A 116 -3.66 -4.69 -15.39
CA CYS A 116 -4.76 -4.54 -16.36
C CYS A 116 -4.34 -4.69 -17.82
N GLY A 117 -3.11 -5.15 -18.13
CA GLY A 117 -2.59 -5.17 -19.50
C GLY A 117 -2.34 -3.78 -20.08
N MET A 118 -2.34 -2.74 -19.27
CA MET A 118 -2.16 -1.34 -19.67
C MET A 118 -0.94 -0.68 -19.04
N PHE A 119 -0.48 -1.17 -17.89
CA PHE A 119 0.68 -0.64 -17.18
C PHE A 119 1.89 -1.54 -17.45
N ASP A 120 3.00 -0.94 -17.87
CA ASP A 120 4.27 -1.66 -18.08
C ASP A 120 5.08 -1.72 -16.77
N ASN A 121 4.39 -2.06 -15.68
CA ASN A 121 4.98 -2.15 -14.35
C ASN A 121 5.48 -3.56 -14.06
N SER A 122 6.56 -3.65 -13.31
CA SER A 122 6.98 -4.87 -12.62
C SER A 122 6.05 -5.17 -11.44
N GLY A 123 6.01 -6.42 -11.00
CA GLY A 123 5.47 -6.79 -9.71
C GLY A 123 6.59 -6.95 -8.68
N ALA A 124 6.29 -6.81 -7.41
CA ALA A 124 7.26 -7.10 -6.35
C ALA A 124 6.65 -7.81 -5.14
N MET A 125 7.52 -8.46 -4.40
CA MET A 125 7.26 -9.05 -3.10
C MET A 125 8.38 -8.65 -2.14
N ILE A 126 8.03 -8.36 -0.88
CA ILE A 126 9.00 -8.08 0.17
C ILE A 126 9.19 -9.35 1.02
N VAL A 127 10.43 -9.70 1.26
CA VAL A 127 10.83 -10.73 2.22
C VAL A 127 11.48 -10.04 3.41
N VAL A 128 10.92 -10.25 4.60
CA VAL A 128 11.44 -9.72 5.87
C VAL A 128 12.10 -10.87 6.61
N ASP A 129 13.37 -10.72 6.95
CA ASP A 129 14.10 -11.74 7.71
C ASP A 129 13.96 -11.53 9.25
N GLU A 130 14.54 -12.43 10.03
CA GLU A 130 14.51 -12.42 11.51
C GLU A 130 15.17 -11.18 12.16
N ASN A 131 15.95 -10.43 11.40
CA ASN A 131 16.55 -9.16 11.83
C ASN A 131 15.83 -7.94 11.25
N LEU A 132 14.59 -8.11 10.76
CA LEU A 132 13.76 -7.09 10.10
C LEU A 132 14.40 -6.50 8.83
N LYS A 133 15.37 -7.19 8.24
CA LYS A 133 15.97 -6.77 6.99
C LYS A 133 15.05 -7.11 5.83
N CYS A 134 14.64 -6.08 5.10
CA CYS A 134 13.77 -6.21 3.94
C CYS A 134 14.57 -6.46 2.66
N ARG A 135 14.14 -7.44 1.87
CA ARG A 135 14.64 -7.72 0.51
C ARG A 135 13.46 -7.72 -0.45
N PHE A 136 13.69 -7.21 -1.66
CA PHE A 136 12.67 -7.14 -2.70
C PHE A 136 12.95 -8.19 -3.77
N ASN A 137 11.94 -9.01 -4.06
CA ASN A 137 11.94 -9.91 -5.20
C ASN A 137 11.06 -9.27 -6.28
N VAL A 138 11.68 -8.80 -7.36
CA VAL A 138 10.99 -8.15 -8.47
C VAL A 138 10.60 -9.19 -9.52
N ILE A 139 9.37 -9.14 -9.96
CA ILE A 139 8.78 -10.02 -10.98
C ILE A 139 8.50 -9.15 -12.21
N LYS A 140 9.25 -9.39 -13.28
CA LYS A 140 8.97 -8.73 -14.57
C LYS A 140 7.89 -9.50 -15.32
N CYS A 141 7.04 -8.76 -16.04
CA CYS A 141 6.14 -9.38 -16.98
C CYS A 141 7.00 -10.10 -18.04
N GLN A 142 6.77 -11.38 -18.23
CA GLN A 142 7.26 -12.03 -19.43
C GLN A 142 6.28 -11.65 -20.54
N ASP A 143 6.81 -11.29 -21.72
CA ASP A 143 5.97 -11.06 -22.89
C ASP A 143 4.96 -12.20 -23.00
N PRO A 144 3.65 -11.89 -23.10
CA PRO A 144 2.68 -12.96 -23.27
C PRO A 144 3.13 -13.81 -24.44
N PRO A 145 3.05 -15.15 -24.36
CA PRO A 145 3.36 -15.98 -25.50
C PRO A 145 2.54 -15.43 -26.65
N THR A 146 3.19 -15.09 -27.75
CA THR A 146 2.53 -14.66 -28.99
C THR A 146 1.55 -15.76 -29.37
N LEU A 147 0.32 -15.63 -28.91
CA LEU A 147 -0.79 -16.44 -29.40
C LEU A 147 -0.87 -16.08 -30.87
N GLY A 148 -0.31 -16.96 -31.71
CA GLY A 148 -0.43 -16.83 -33.13
C GLY A 148 -1.91 -16.62 -33.42
N TYR A 149 -2.23 -15.56 -34.14
CA TYR A 149 -3.57 -15.25 -34.60
C TYR A 149 -4.15 -16.52 -35.23
N ILE A 150 -5.01 -17.21 -34.51
CA ILE A 150 -5.84 -18.24 -35.07
C ILE A 150 -6.86 -17.47 -35.89
N ASN A 151 -6.65 -17.45 -37.23
CA ASN A 151 -7.61 -16.86 -38.15
C ASN A 151 -8.95 -17.63 -37.94
N PRO A 152 -10.02 -16.99 -37.44
CA PRO A 152 -11.28 -17.69 -37.18
C PRO A 152 -12.06 -18.10 -38.44
N TYR A 153 -11.44 -17.89 -39.61
CA TYR A 153 -12.04 -18.19 -40.94
C TYR A 153 -11.24 -19.22 -41.75
N LEU A 154 -10.37 -20.02 -41.11
CA LEU A 154 -9.76 -21.22 -41.73
C LEU A 154 -10.33 -22.48 -41.10
#